data_2a757d523a1f1793fc8fc440a944f19d
#
_entry.id   2a757d523a1f1793fc8fc440a944f19d
#
_cell.length_a   1.000
_cell.length_b   1.000
_cell.length_c   1.000
_cell.angle_alpha   90.00
_cell.angle_beta   90.00
_cell.angle_gamma   90.00
#
_symmetry.space_group_name_H-M   'P 1'
#
loop_
_entity.id
_entity.type
_entity.pdbx_description
1 polymer ?
#
loop_
_entity_poly.entity_id
_entity_poly.type
_entity_poly.pdbx_seq_one_letter_code
_entity_poly.pdbx_strand_id
1 'polypeptide(L)'
;MKLSAWHKAQGDSVEWYEPLFSGHMDKVYMSKVFSFTPDYEYFVNADEVIKGGSGYCIELVNGKEVYHKERDAGLPYEVEHIYPDYSIYYGKVKDIENTAYGRLTLGCPRGCAFCHTGVKDGLRSHKVADLSEFWIGQKNIVLLDQNILACKDWKPLLQQLIDSGAYVDFNGGLDARLVTEEKAEMLGKIRIKTIHFAYDRYEDKKTIEPKFRTIKELTGWGRSKVQVYVLVNHTSTPRQDLERIYFLRSLDFSPYVMIYDKDHTKQGSFVRHLQRWCNNRFLFWSIDNFDDYEPWRKSAEYRKIESEVNQ
;
A
#
# COMPACT_ATOMS: atom_id res chain seq x y z
N MET A 1 -9.95 1.60 -16.06
CA MET A 1 -10.39 0.22 -16.38
C MET A 1 -11.90 0.03 -16.26
N LYS A 2 -12.54 0.17 -15.08
CA LYS A 2 -13.99 -0.04 -14.91
C LYS A 2 -14.84 0.96 -15.69
N LEU A 3 -14.51 2.26 -15.67
CA LEU A 3 -15.16 3.26 -16.54
C LEU A 3 -15.03 2.91 -18.02
N SER A 4 -13.83 2.47 -18.45
CA SER A 4 -13.62 2.01 -19.84
C SER A 4 -14.53 0.84 -20.19
N ALA A 5 -14.60 -0.16 -19.32
CA ALA A 5 -15.46 -1.32 -19.53
C ALA A 5 -16.94 -0.92 -19.62
N TRP A 6 -17.37 -0.02 -18.73
CA TRP A 6 -18.76 0.46 -18.70
C TRP A 6 -19.13 1.24 -19.96
N HIS A 7 -18.28 2.19 -20.41
CA HIS A 7 -18.52 2.95 -21.64
C HIS A 7 -18.53 2.05 -22.87
N LYS A 8 -17.57 1.12 -22.98
CA LYS A 8 -17.58 0.15 -24.10
C LYS A 8 -18.84 -0.71 -24.13
N ALA A 9 -19.36 -1.09 -22.94
CA ALA A 9 -20.64 -1.83 -22.85
C ALA A 9 -21.85 -1.01 -23.31
N GLN A 10 -21.78 0.35 -23.26
CA GLN A 10 -22.80 1.24 -23.83
C GLN A 10 -22.61 1.50 -25.32
N GLY A 11 -21.54 0.99 -25.93
CA GLY A 11 -21.22 1.20 -27.35
C GLY A 11 -20.31 2.39 -27.62
N ASP A 12 -19.79 3.04 -26.58
CA ASP A 12 -18.90 4.18 -26.70
C ASP A 12 -17.50 3.75 -27.16
N SER A 13 -16.84 4.60 -27.94
CA SER A 13 -15.42 4.49 -28.26
C SER A 13 -14.59 5.00 -27.10
N VAL A 14 -13.67 4.18 -26.58
CA VAL A 14 -12.84 4.55 -25.42
C VAL A 14 -11.37 4.38 -25.77
N GLU A 15 -10.63 5.45 -25.56
CA GLU A 15 -9.19 5.48 -25.78
C GLU A 15 -8.45 6.15 -24.61
N TRP A 16 -7.14 6.03 -24.62
CA TRP A 16 -6.26 6.80 -23.75
C TRP A 16 -6.09 8.19 -24.30
N TYR A 17 -6.45 9.23 -23.53
CA TYR A 17 -6.31 10.60 -23.97
C TYR A 17 -4.83 11.00 -24.10
N GLU A 18 -4.44 11.42 -25.29
CA GLU A 18 -3.12 11.95 -25.61
C GLU A 18 -3.27 13.37 -26.18
N PRO A 19 -2.82 14.43 -25.47
CA PRO A 19 -3.15 15.81 -25.78
C PRO A 19 -2.80 16.28 -27.22
N LEU A 20 -1.77 15.65 -27.82
CA LEU A 20 -1.32 16.01 -29.17
C LEU A 20 -1.96 15.17 -30.29
N PHE A 21 -2.57 14.03 -29.93
CA PHE A 21 -3.04 13.04 -30.91
C PHE A 21 -4.52 12.73 -30.80
N SER A 22 -5.10 12.81 -29.59
CA SER A 22 -6.54 12.66 -29.43
C SER A 22 -7.26 13.89 -30.00
N GLY A 23 -8.30 13.65 -30.79
CA GLY A 23 -9.17 14.69 -31.29
C GLY A 23 -10.02 15.33 -30.20
N HIS A 24 -11.14 15.93 -30.59
CA HIS A 24 -12.16 16.39 -29.65
C HIS A 24 -12.87 15.16 -29.04
N MET A 25 -13.05 15.19 -27.71
CA MET A 25 -13.67 14.12 -26.95
C MET A 25 -14.97 14.63 -26.32
N ASP A 26 -16.01 13.81 -26.29
CA ASP A 26 -17.23 14.15 -25.53
C ASP A 26 -16.91 14.22 -24.03
N LYS A 27 -16.06 13.30 -23.54
CA LYS A 27 -15.75 13.20 -22.11
C LYS A 27 -14.34 12.69 -21.85
N VAL A 28 -13.63 13.34 -20.91
CA VAL A 28 -12.31 12.91 -20.42
C VAL A 28 -12.35 12.67 -18.92
N TYR A 29 -11.92 11.49 -18.48
CA TYR A 29 -11.76 11.15 -17.07
C TYR A 29 -10.30 11.30 -16.64
N MET A 30 -10.07 12.10 -15.60
CA MET A 30 -8.75 12.30 -14.99
C MET A 30 -8.73 11.65 -13.60
N SER A 31 -7.81 10.71 -13.38
CA SER A 31 -7.69 10.00 -12.12
C SER A 31 -6.40 10.36 -11.38
N LYS A 32 -6.52 10.66 -10.09
CA LYS A 32 -5.40 11.00 -9.22
C LYS A 32 -5.51 10.22 -7.91
N VAL A 33 -4.46 9.46 -7.57
CA VAL A 33 -4.42 8.62 -6.35
C VAL A 33 -3.78 9.37 -5.19
N PHE A 34 -2.66 10.06 -5.42
CA PHE A 34 -1.90 10.75 -4.39
C PHE A 34 -2.07 12.26 -4.48
N SER A 35 -2.15 12.93 -3.33
CA SER A 35 -2.26 14.40 -3.22
C SER A 35 -1.10 15.13 -3.90
N PHE A 36 0.11 14.59 -3.77
CA PHE A 36 1.34 15.15 -4.32
C PHE A 36 1.55 14.90 -5.82
N THR A 37 0.68 14.12 -6.49
CA THR A 37 0.75 13.97 -7.95
C THR A 37 0.35 15.29 -8.59
N PRO A 38 1.19 15.89 -9.48
CA PRO A 38 0.84 17.11 -10.18
C PRO A 38 -0.45 16.95 -10.97
N ASP A 39 -1.26 17.99 -11.01
CA ASP A 39 -2.41 18.05 -11.90
C ASP A 39 -1.95 18.29 -13.35
N TYR A 40 -2.77 17.82 -14.28
CA TYR A 40 -2.64 18.23 -15.66
C TYR A 40 -3.27 19.62 -15.83
N GLU A 41 -2.44 20.64 -16.03
CA GLU A 41 -2.84 22.06 -16.05
C GLU A 41 -3.06 22.60 -17.47
N TYR A 42 -2.82 21.78 -18.50
CA TYR A 42 -2.99 22.20 -19.87
C TYR A 42 -4.44 22.03 -20.34
N PHE A 43 -4.74 22.65 -21.47
CA PHE A 43 -6.05 22.54 -22.12
C PHE A 43 -6.36 21.08 -22.47
N VAL A 44 -7.57 20.65 -22.15
CA VAL A 44 -8.14 19.34 -22.53
C VAL A 44 -9.22 19.59 -23.56
N ASN A 45 -9.06 19.04 -24.76
CA ASN A 45 -10.01 19.19 -25.85
C ASN A 45 -11.20 18.23 -25.65
N ALA A 46 -12.11 18.59 -24.76
CA ALA A 46 -13.29 17.79 -24.43
C ALA A 46 -14.47 18.68 -24.03
N ASP A 47 -15.70 18.17 -24.23
CA ASP A 47 -16.92 18.83 -23.77
C ASP A 47 -17.03 18.77 -22.25
N GLU A 48 -16.65 17.64 -21.65
CA GLU A 48 -16.69 17.42 -20.20
C GLU A 48 -15.39 16.80 -19.70
N VAL A 49 -14.86 17.34 -18.58
CA VAL A 49 -13.69 16.77 -17.88
C VAL A 49 -14.09 16.40 -16.46
N ILE A 50 -14.05 15.11 -16.14
CA ILE A 50 -14.40 14.57 -14.83
C ILE A 50 -13.14 14.17 -14.08
N LYS A 51 -12.91 14.81 -12.93
CA LYS A 51 -11.80 14.49 -12.04
C LYS A 51 -12.25 13.54 -10.92
N GLY A 52 -11.46 12.50 -10.64
CA GLY A 52 -11.79 11.51 -9.62
C GLY A 52 -10.57 10.87 -8.96
N GLY A 53 -10.85 10.12 -7.91
CA GLY A 53 -9.82 9.43 -7.12
C GLY A 53 -9.36 10.20 -5.88
N SER A 54 -8.76 9.48 -4.95
CA SER A 54 -8.43 9.96 -3.60
C SER A 54 -7.56 11.22 -3.57
N GLY A 55 -6.67 11.38 -4.56
CA GLY A 55 -5.76 12.54 -4.62
C GLY A 55 -6.47 13.87 -4.86
N TYR A 56 -7.68 13.88 -5.43
CA TYR A 56 -8.51 15.08 -5.55
C TYR A 56 -9.35 15.35 -4.30
N CYS A 57 -9.48 14.36 -3.42
CA CYS A 57 -10.22 14.48 -2.16
C CYS A 57 -9.32 14.87 -0.98
N ILE A 58 -8.00 14.93 -1.17
CA ILE A 58 -7.04 15.27 -0.12
C ILE A 58 -6.56 16.71 -0.30
N GLU A 59 -6.60 17.47 0.78
CA GLU A 59 -6.10 18.85 0.86
C GLU A 59 -5.05 18.97 1.97
N LEU A 60 -4.02 19.79 1.74
CA LEU A 60 -3.04 20.13 2.77
C LEU A 60 -3.55 21.31 3.61
N VAL A 61 -4.01 21.02 4.82
CA VAL A 61 -4.45 22.03 5.79
C VAL A 61 -3.41 22.13 6.90
N ASN A 62 -2.74 23.28 7.01
CA ASN A 62 -1.65 23.50 7.99
C ASN A 62 -0.55 22.40 7.94
N GLY A 63 -0.18 21.96 6.71
CA GLY A 63 0.84 20.93 6.49
C GLY A 63 0.39 19.50 6.80
N LYS A 64 -0.90 19.26 7.07
CA LYS A 64 -1.47 17.94 7.28
C LYS A 64 -2.45 17.61 6.16
N GLU A 65 -2.40 16.39 5.68
CA GLU A 65 -3.36 15.89 4.72
C GLU A 65 -4.73 15.66 5.40
N VAL A 66 -5.76 16.30 4.86
CA VAL A 66 -7.16 16.13 5.28
C VAL A 66 -7.93 15.54 4.12
N TYR A 67 -8.63 14.44 4.35
CA TYR A 67 -9.50 13.79 3.37
C TYR A 67 -10.92 14.39 3.44
N HIS A 68 -11.39 14.92 2.33
CA HIS A 68 -12.71 15.50 2.16
C HIS A 68 -13.67 14.50 1.52
N LYS A 69 -14.45 13.81 2.34
CA LYS A 69 -15.39 12.77 1.88
C LYS A 69 -16.46 13.31 0.92
N GLU A 70 -16.86 14.54 1.08
CA GLU A 70 -17.85 15.23 0.23
C GLU A 70 -17.36 15.45 -1.21
N ARG A 71 -16.05 15.37 -1.45
CA ARG A 71 -15.45 15.46 -2.80
C ARG A 71 -15.33 14.09 -3.47
N ASP A 72 -15.60 13.00 -2.75
CA ASP A 72 -15.52 11.63 -3.25
C ASP A 72 -16.89 11.17 -3.73
N ALA A 73 -17.18 11.43 -4.99
CA ALA A 73 -18.44 11.01 -5.61
C ALA A 73 -18.56 9.47 -5.71
N GLY A 74 -17.45 8.74 -5.62
CA GLY A 74 -17.42 7.30 -5.89
C GLY A 74 -17.73 6.98 -7.35
N LEU A 75 -17.96 5.70 -7.61
CA LEU A 75 -18.48 5.25 -8.91
C LEU A 75 -19.89 4.65 -8.71
N PRO A 76 -20.78 4.75 -9.70
CA PRO A 76 -22.05 4.04 -9.67
C PRO A 76 -21.87 2.54 -9.44
N TYR A 77 -22.85 1.89 -8.84
CA TYR A 77 -22.80 0.46 -8.52
C TYR A 77 -22.48 -0.40 -9.76
N GLU A 78 -23.10 -0.10 -10.88
CA GLU A 78 -22.93 -0.82 -12.16
C GLU A 78 -21.49 -0.72 -12.70
N VAL A 79 -20.82 0.41 -12.43
CA VAL A 79 -19.42 0.63 -12.80
C VAL A 79 -18.48 -0.05 -11.81
N GLU A 80 -18.80 -0.03 -10.51
CA GLU A 80 -17.98 -0.70 -9.49
C GLU A 80 -17.98 -2.22 -9.62
N HIS A 81 -19.05 -2.83 -10.15
CA HIS A 81 -19.20 -4.27 -10.25
C HIS A 81 -19.02 -4.82 -11.68
N ILE A 82 -18.59 -3.99 -12.64
CA ILE A 82 -18.21 -4.46 -13.97
C ILE A 82 -16.79 -5.01 -13.97
N TYR A 83 -16.55 -6.07 -14.77
CA TYR A 83 -15.20 -6.59 -14.99
C TYR A 83 -14.30 -5.51 -15.62
N PRO A 84 -13.08 -5.27 -15.08
CA PRO A 84 -12.23 -4.19 -15.56
C PRO A 84 -11.72 -4.42 -16.99
N ASP A 85 -11.75 -3.41 -17.82
CA ASP A 85 -11.09 -3.40 -19.11
C ASP A 85 -9.58 -3.17 -18.93
N TYR A 86 -8.83 -4.26 -18.84
CA TYR A 86 -7.37 -4.21 -18.75
C TYR A 86 -6.71 -3.76 -20.06
N SER A 87 -7.39 -3.94 -21.19
CA SER A 87 -6.83 -3.68 -22.53
C SER A 87 -6.45 -2.21 -22.74
N ILE A 88 -7.12 -1.28 -22.05
CA ILE A 88 -6.80 0.15 -22.14
C ILE A 88 -5.37 0.49 -21.66
N TYR A 89 -4.73 -0.42 -20.91
CA TYR A 89 -3.37 -0.28 -20.41
C TYR A 89 -2.34 -1.12 -21.16
N TYR A 90 -2.74 -1.86 -22.20
CA TYR A 90 -1.82 -2.66 -23.02
C TYR A 90 -0.74 -1.76 -23.63
N GLY A 91 0.51 -2.19 -23.55
CA GLY A 91 1.66 -1.40 -23.98
C GLY A 91 2.05 -0.22 -23.07
N LYS A 92 1.21 0.18 -22.12
CA LYS A 92 1.47 1.28 -21.17
C LYS A 92 1.92 0.80 -19.81
N VAL A 93 1.42 -0.35 -19.34
CA VAL A 93 1.79 -0.93 -18.05
C VAL A 93 2.35 -2.34 -18.28
N LYS A 94 3.54 -2.56 -17.73
CA LYS A 94 4.23 -3.85 -17.87
C LYS A 94 3.41 -4.98 -17.23
N ASP A 95 3.24 -6.08 -17.97
CA ASP A 95 2.61 -7.34 -17.52
C ASP A 95 1.12 -7.18 -17.09
N ILE A 96 0.45 -6.13 -17.54
CA ILE A 96 -0.96 -5.87 -17.24
C ILE A 96 -1.88 -6.99 -17.79
N GLU A 97 -1.49 -7.62 -18.89
CA GLU A 97 -2.24 -8.70 -19.53
C GLU A 97 -2.31 -9.95 -18.64
N ASN A 98 -1.29 -10.16 -17.80
CA ASN A 98 -1.15 -11.30 -16.90
C ASN A 98 -1.48 -10.95 -15.44
N THR A 99 -1.92 -9.71 -15.15
CA THR A 99 -2.09 -9.23 -13.78
C THR A 99 -3.49 -8.64 -13.57
N ALA A 100 -4.25 -9.23 -12.68
CA ALA A 100 -5.52 -8.68 -12.20
C ALA A 100 -5.30 -7.72 -11.03
N TYR A 101 -6.02 -6.62 -11.01
CA TYR A 101 -6.00 -5.60 -9.95
C TYR A 101 -7.40 -5.44 -9.38
N GLY A 102 -7.53 -5.58 -8.07
CA GLY A 102 -8.83 -5.38 -7.43
C GLY A 102 -8.76 -5.40 -5.92
N ARG A 103 -9.93 -5.33 -5.31
CA ARG A 103 -10.11 -5.42 -3.87
C ARG A 103 -11.31 -6.30 -3.55
N LEU A 104 -11.18 -7.13 -2.54
CA LEU A 104 -12.23 -7.98 -2.01
C LEU A 104 -12.98 -7.30 -0.86
N THR A 105 -12.26 -6.40 -0.14
CA THR A 105 -12.79 -5.70 1.03
C THR A 105 -12.45 -4.22 1.02
N LEU A 106 -13.28 -3.43 1.70
CA LEU A 106 -13.06 -2.02 2.02
C LEU A 106 -13.19 -1.76 3.51
N GLY A 107 -12.50 -0.70 3.98
CA GLY A 107 -12.57 -0.22 5.34
C GLY A 107 -11.59 -0.91 6.30
N CYS A 108 -11.32 -0.26 7.44
CA CYS A 108 -10.39 -0.76 8.46
C CYS A 108 -10.84 -0.31 9.86
N PRO A 109 -10.95 -1.22 10.87
CA PRO A 109 -11.44 -0.87 12.21
C PRO A 109 -10.42 -0.10 13.05
N ARG A 110 -9.22 0.19 12.55
CA ARG A 110 -8.14 0.76 13.36
C ARG A 110 -8.24 2.26 13.60
N GLY A 111 -8.76 3.03 12.64
CA GLY A 111 -8.89 4.48 12.76
C GLY A 111 -7.58 5.19 13.12
N CYS A 112 -6.45 4.75 12.55
CA CYS A 112 -5.14 5.35 12.80
C CYS A 112 -5.14 6.83 12.41
N ALA A 113 -4.59 7.71 13.26
CA ALA A 113 -4.62 9.16 13.06
C ALA A 113 -3.89 9.65 11.79
N PHE A 114 -2.99 8.83 11.25
CA PHE A 114 -2.22 9.13 10.03
C PHE A 114 -2.83 8.48 8.77
N CYS A 115 -3.98 7.80 8.88
CA CYS A 115 -4.53 7.00 7.79
C CYS A 115 -5.92 7.50 7.39
N HIS A 116 -6.13 7.73 6.10
CA HIS A 116 -7.40 8.20 5.57
C HIS A 116 -8.47 7.11 5.44
N THR A 117 -8.11 5.82 5.56
CA THR A 117 -9.03 4.70 5.35
C THR A 117 -10.31 4.82 6.17
N GLY A 118 -10.19 5.21 7.45
CA GLY A 118 -11.36 5.33 8.34
C GLY A 118 -12.37 6.38 7.88
N VAL A 119 -11.90 7.50 7.34
CA VAL A 119 -12.75 8.59 6.82
C VAL A 119 -13.27 8.23 5.43
N LYS A 120 -12.42 7.68 4.58
CA LYS A 120 -12.73 7.34 3.20
C LYS A 120 -13.69 6.15 3.09
N ASP A 121 -13.30 5.00 3.66
CA ASP A 121 -13.91 3.70 3.42
C ASP A 121 -14.61 3.13 4.67
N GLY A 122 -14.56 3.85 5.80
CA GLY A 122 -15.22 3.52 7.06
C GLY A 122 -14.37 2.68 8.04
N LEU A 123 -14.84 2.66 9.29
CA LEU A 123 -14.19 1.99 10.42
C LEU A 123 -14.61 0.49 10.56
N ARG A 124 -15.04 -0.13 9.48
CA ARG A 124 -15.41 -1.55 9.46
C ARG A 124 -14.96 -2.17 8.14
N SER A 125 -14.14 -3.22 8.22
CA SER A 125 -13.81 -4.00 7.04
C SER A 125 -15.01 -4.87 6.64
N HIS A 126 -15.42 -4.75 5.39
CA HIS A 126 -16.55 -5.49 4.82
C HIS A 126 -16.23 -5.94 3.39
N LYS A 127 -16.83 -7.05 2.98
CA LYS A 127 -16.73 -7.56 1.61
C LYS A 127 -17.39 -6.59 0.63
N VAL A 128 -16.71 -6.33 -0.50
CA VAL A 128 -17.23 -5.48 -1.58
C VAL A 128 -17.24 -6.18 -2.94
N ALA A 129 -16.46 -7.24 -3.12
CA ALA A 129 -16.43 -8.00 -4.36
C ALA A 129 -16.07 -9.46 -4.11
N ASP A 130 -16.40 -10.31 -5.07
CA ASP A 130 -15.80 -11.63 -5.25
C ASP A 130 -14.63 -11.56 -6.22
N LEU A 131 -13.70 -12.52 -6.14
CA LEU A 131 -12.51 -12.53 -7.00
C LEU A 131 -12.87 -12.54 -8.49
N SER A 132 -13.95 -13.21 -8.86
CA SER A 132 -14.45 -13.29 -10.24
C SER A 132 -14.85 -11.95 -10.86
N GLU A 133 -15.06 -10.90 -10.04
CA GLU A 133 -15.39 -9.56 -10.54
C GLU A 133 -14.20 -8.83 -11.18
N PHE A 134 -12.95 -9.28 -10.92
CA PHE A 134 -11.77 -8.65 -11.50
C PHE A 134 -10.69 -9.62 -11.97
N TRP A 135 -10.85 -10.94 -11.74
CA TRP A 135 -9.92 -11.98 -12.15
C TRP A 135 -10.65 -13.10 -12.93
N ILE A 136 -10.11 -13.50 -14.07
CA ILE A 136 -10.65 -14.56 -14.94
C ILE A 136 -9.57 -15.55 -15.40
N GLY A 137 -8.48 -15.69 -14.61
CA GLY A 137 -7.40 -16.63 -14.92
C GLY A 137 -6.02 -15.99 -15.13
N GLN A 138 -5.87 -14.68 -14.87
CA GLN A 138 -4.56 -14.04 -14.91
C GLN A 138 -3.58 -14.72 -13.96
N LYS A 139 -2.31 -14.78 -14.36
CA LYS A 139 -1.23 -15.41 -13.58
C LYS A 139 -0.98 -14.74 -12.22
N ASN A 140 -1.15 -13.42 -12.17
CA ASN A 140 -0.91 -12.61 -10.99
C ASN A 140 -2.18 -11.89 -10.55
N ILE A 141 -2.32 -11.70 -9.24
CA ILE A 141 -3.35 -10.88 -8.61
C ILE A 141 -2.66 -9.86 -7.71
N VAL A 142 -2.98 -8.59 -7.87
CA VAL A 142 -2.59 -7.51 -6.95
C VAL A 142 -3.83 -7.07 -6.17
N LEU A 143 -3.84 -7.34 -4.88
CA LEU A 143 -4.92 -6.94 -3.98
C LEU A 143 -4.63 -5.57 -3.36
N LEU A 144 -5.61 -4.68 -3.49
CA LEU A 144 -5.57 -3.31 -2.98
C LEU A 144 -6.41 -3.15 -1.71
N ASP A 145 -6.65 -4.24 -1.00
CA ASP A 145 -7.40 -4.28 0.25
C ASP A 145 -6.64 -3.57 1.36
N GLN A 146 -7.35 -2.78 2.18
CA GLN A 146 -6.74 -2.11 3.32
C GLN A 146 -6.50 -3.08 4.49
N ASN A 147 -7.45 -3.98 4.76
CA ASN A 147 -7.32 -4.94 5.88
C ASN A 147 -8.30 -6.10 5.75
N ILE A 148 -8.05 -7.02 4.82
CA ILE A 148 -8.91 -8.19 4.58
C ILE A 148 -9.04 -9.07 5.82
N LEU A 149 -8.00 -9.16 6.68
CA LEU A 149 -8.02 -9.98 7.89
C LEU A 149 -9.01 -9.48 8.96
N ALA A 150 -9.47 -8.23 8.86
CA ALA A 150 -10.50 -7.66 9.73
C ALA A 150 -11.94 -7.90 9.25
N CYS A 151 -12.11 -8.35 8.00
CA CYS A 151 -13.43 -8.69 7.46
C CYS A 151 -13.97 -9.96 8.12
N LYS A 152 -15.27 -9.98 8.44
CA LYS A 152 -15.90 -11.19 8.97
C LYS A 152 -15.87 -12.36 7.98
N ASP A 153 -15.91 -12.04 6.69
CA ASP A 153 -15.91 -13.01 5.59
C ASP A 153 -14.48 -13.35 5.10
N TRP A 154 -13.44 -13.06 5.91
CA TRP A 154 -12.04 -13.27 5.52
C TRP A 154 -11.75 -14.71 5.05
N LYS A 155 -12.38 -15.72 5.67
CA LYS A 155 -12.12 -17.13 5.37
C LYS A 155 -12.55 -17.54 3.95
N PRO A 156 -13.82 -17.34 3.51
CA PRO A 156 -14.20 -17.61 2.13
C PRO A 156 -13.44 -16.73 1.12
N LEU A 157 -13.05 -15.49 1.48
CA LEU A 157 -12.27 -14.64 0.58
C LEU A 157 -10.83 -15.17 0.39
N LEU A 158 -10.15 -15.60 1.46
CA LEU A 158 -8.86 -16.27 1.30
C LEU A 158 -8.97 -17.61 0.55
N GLN A 159 -10.08 -18.33 0.71
CA GLN A 159 -10.30 -19.57 -0.04
C GLN A 159 -10.38 -19.30 -1.54
N GLN A 160 -11.05 -18.24 -2.00
CA GLN A 160 -11.05 -17.86 -3.43
C GLN A 160 -9.63 -17.63 -3.97
N LEU A 161 -8.75 -17.02 -3.16
CA LEU A 161 -7.36 -16.81 -3.55
C LEU A 161 -6.55 -18.11 -3.59
N ILE A 162 -6.82 -19.04 -2.68
CA ILE A 162 -6.21 -20.40 -2.71
C ILE A 162 -6.63 -21.12 -3.97
N ASP A 163 -7.94 -21.15 -4.25
CA ASP A 163 -8.53 -21.87 -5.38
C ASP A 163 -8.10 -21.31 -6.74
N SER A 164 -7.79 -20.00 -6.79
CA SER A 164 -7.29 -19.34 -8.01
C SER A 164 -5.97 -19.92 -8.51
N GLY A 165 -5.11 -20.39 -7.59
CA GLY A 165 -3.74 -20.82 -7.90
C GLY A 165 -2.84 -19.73 -8.47
N ALA A 166 -3.31 -18.49 -8.55
CA ALA A 166 -2.54 -17.33 -9.02
C ALA A 166 -1.49 -16.88 -8.00
N TYR A 167 -0.48 -16.16 -8.46
CA TYR A 167 0.47 -15.48 -7.57
C TYR A 167 -0.15 -14.20 -7.02
N VAL A 168 -0.31 -14.13 -5.70
CA VAL A 168 -1.00 -13.02 -5.03
C VAL A 168 -0.01 -12.07 -4.39
N ASP A 169 -0.17 -10.79 -4.70
CA ASP A 169 0.49 -9.67 -4.04
C ASP A 169 -0.53 -8.94 -3.14
N PHE A 170 -0.35 -9.05 -1.82
CA PHE A 170 -1.13 -8.27 -0.86
C PHE A 170 -0.47 -6.91 -0.69
N ASN A 171 -0.81 -5.97 -1.57
CA ASN A 171 -0.18 -4.65 -1.64
C ASN A 171 -0.57 -3.73 -0.47
N GLY A 172 -1.72 -3.96 0.17
CA GLY A 172 -2.10 -3.28 1.41
C GLY A 172 -1.41 -3.87 2.64
N GLY A 173 -1.13 -3.04 3.66
CA GLY A 173 -0.50 -3.47 4.90
C GLY A 173 -1.49 -4.22 5.81
N LEU A 174 -1.40 -5.53 5.86
CA LEU A 174 -2.23 -6.36 6.74
C LEU A 174 -1.91 -6.10 8.22
N ASP A 175 -2.94 -6.07 9.05
CA ASP A 175 -2.79 -5.94 10.50
C ASP A 175 -2.34 -7.28 11.12
N ALA A 176 -1.07 -7.40 11.45
CA ALA A 176 -0.50 -8.60 12.03
C ALA A 176 -1.16 -9.01 13.37
N ARG A 177 -1.72 -8.07 14.13
CA ARG A 177 -2.44 -8.34 15.39
C ARG A 177 -3.65 -9.26 15.20
N LEU A 178 -4.24 -9.27 14.00
CA LEU A 178 -5.40 -10.10 13.64
C LEU A 178 -5.02 -11.50 13.17
N VAL A 179 -3.74 -11.79 13.04
CA VAL A 179 -3.29 -13.12 12.61
C VAL A 179 -3.52 -14.13 13.73
N THR A 180 -4.28 -15.17 13.42
CA THR A 180 -4.42 -16.40 14.20
C THR A 180 -3.68 -17.53 13.48
N GLU A 181 -3.48 -18.66 14.13
CA GLU A 181 -2.89 -19.85 13.50
C GLU A 181 -3.68 -20.23 12.26
N GLU A 182 -5.01 -20.30 12.32
CA GLU A 182 -5.87 -20.60 11.18
C GLU A 182 -5.66 -19.63 10.01
N LYS A 183 -5.55 -18.31 10.29
CA LYS A 183 -5.29 -17.32 9.26
C LYS A 183 -3.89 -17.48 8.66
N ALA A 184 -2.88 -17.74 9.46
CA ALA A 184 -1.51 -17.97 9.00
C ALA A 184 -1.43 -19.22 8.12
N GLU A 185 -2.08 -20.32 8.51
CA GLU A 185 -2.17 -21.54 7.73
C GLU A 185 -2.88 -21.32 6.37
N MET A 186 -3.99 -20.59 6.37
CA MET A 186 -4.70 -20.28 5.11
C MET A 186 -3.86 -19.38 4.20
N LEU A 187 -3.22 -18.34 4.75
CA LEU A 187 -2.30 -17.50 4.00
C LEU A 187 -1.14 -18.34 3.43
N GLY A 188 -0.63 -19.31 4.20
CA GLY A 188 0.43 -20.24 3.76
C GLY A 188 0.06 -21.10 2.55
N LYS A 189 -1.24 -21.35 2.32
CA LYS A 189 -1.74 -22.10 1.16
C LYS A 189 -1.86 -21.26 -0.10
N ILE A 190 -1.87 -19.93 0.01
CA ILE A 190 -1.90 -19.01 -1.14
C ILE A 190 -0.50 -18.95 -1.76
N ARG A 191 -0.43 -18.93 -3.08
CA ARG A 191 0.82 -18.69 -3.81
C ARG A 191 1.24 -17.22 -3.68
N ILE A 192 1.80 -16.86 -2.53
CA ILE A 192 2.20 -15.47 -2.25
C ILE A 192 3.37 -15.06 -3.16
N LYS A 193 3.19 -13.95 -3.89
CA LYS A 193 4.27 -13.20 -4.55
C LYS A 193 4.95 -12.29 -3.54
N THR A 194 4.19 -11.38 -2.96
CA THR A 194 4.58 -10.53 -1.84
C THR A 194 3.41 -10.35 -0.88
N ILE A 195 3.71 -10.18 0.39
CA ILE A 195 2.72 -9.88 1.43
C ILE A 195 3.27 -8.78 2.32
N HIS A 196 2.44 -7.76 2.56
CA HIS A 196 2.80 -6.62 3.36
C HIS A 196 2.05 -6.64 4.68
N PHE A 197 2.77 -6.42 5.78
CA PHE A 197 2.22 -6.18 7.11
C PHE A 197 2.59 -4.79 7.60
N ALA A 198 1.97 -4.37 8.71
CA ALA A 198 2.29 -3.10 9.36
C ALA A 198 2.74 -3.33 10.81
N TYR A 199 3.78 -2.61 11.23
CA TYR A 199 4.27 -2.52 12.60
C TYR A 199 4.56 -1.04 12.95
N ASP A 200 3.50 -0.23 12.98
CA ASP A 200 3.61 1.23 13.04
C ASP A 200 3.84 1.78 14.45
N ARG A 201 3.40 1.08 15.49
CA ARG A 201 3.45 1.54 16.88
C ARG A 201 4.28 0.61 17.75
N TYR A 202 5.24 1.19 18.48
CA TYR A 202 6.07 0.42 19.40
C TYR A 202 5.28 -0.18 20.58
N GLU A 203 4.24 0.49 21.02
CA GLU A 203 3.35 0.03 22.10
C GLU A 203 2.67 -1.30 21.77
N ASP A 204 2.47 -1.59 20.50
CA ASP A 204 1.89 -2.86 20.03
C ASP A 204 2.89 -4.05 20.08
N LYS A 205 4.14 -3.83 20.50
CA LYS A 205 5.22 -4.82 20.52
C LYS A 205 4.80 -6.16 21.10
N LYS A 206 4.22 -6.14 22.31
CA LYS A 206 3.80 -7.35 23.04
C LYS A 206 2.73 -8.16 22.30
N THR A 207 1.92 -7.51 21.48
CA THR A 207 0.84 -8.14 20.71
C THR A 207 1.32 -8.58 19.31
N ILE A 208 2.14 -7.77 18.67
CA ILE A 208 2.52 -7.96 17.25
C ILE A 208 3.67 -8.96 17.07
N GLU A 209 4.71 -8.89 17.92
CA GLU A 209 5.90 -9.72 17.75
C GLU A 209 5.61 -11.23 17.86
N PRO A 210 4.76 -11.72 18.80
CA PRO A 210 4.37 -13.12 18.81
C PRO A 210 3.67 -13.55 17.51
N LYS A 211 2.85 -12.66 16.92
CA LYS A 211 2.14 -12.94 15.66
C LYS A 211 3.11 -13.09 14.48
N PHE A 212 4.14 -12.26 14.41
CA PHE A 212 5.18 -12.42 13.40
C PHE A 212 5.98 -13.72 13.55
N ARG A 213 6.23 -14.17 14.79
CA ARG A 213 6.83 -15.50 15.05
C ARG A 213 5.91 -16.61 14.56
N THR A 214 4.62 -16.58 14.89
CA THR A 214 3.63 -17.53 14.38
C THR A 214 3.60 -17.58 12.85
N ILE A 215 3.59 -16.41 12.19
CA ILE A 215 3.67 -16.34 10.71
C ILE A 215 4.94 -17.03 10.22
N LYS A 216 6.10 -16.73 10.82
CA LYS A 216 7.39 -17.33 10.43
C LYS A 216 7.37 -18.85 10.58
N GLU A 217 6.89 -19.33 11.71
CA GLU A 217 6.83 -20.76 12.06
C GLU A 217 5.91 -21.55 11.13
N LEU A 218 4.70 -21.06 10.90
CA LEU A 218 3.69 -21.78 10.12
C LEU A 218 3.88 -21.68 8.60
N THR A 219 4.53 -20.62 8.11
CA THR A 219 4.66 -20.39 6.66
C THR A 219 6.07 -20.58 6.13
N GLY A 220 7.08 -20.51 6.98
CA GLY A 220 8.49 -20.53 6.59
C GLY A 220 8.94 -19.33 5.74
N TRP A 221 8.07 -18.33 5.56
CA TRP A 221 8.37 -17.19 4.70
C TRP A 221 9.56 -16.38 5.20
N GLY A 222 10.25 -15.74 4.26
CA GLY A 222 11.37 -14.87 4.54
C GLY A 222 11.28 -13.56 3.74
N ARG A 223 12.40 -12.85 3.69
CA ARG A 223 12.57 -11.52 3.08
C ARG A 223 12.19 -11.41 1.60
N SER A 224 12.11 -12.52 0.90
CA SER A 224 11.67 -12.53 -0.51
C SER A 224 10.16 -12.34 -0.65
N LYS A 225 9.39 -12.70 0.38
CA LYS A 225 7.92 -12.67 0.38
C LYS A 225 7.34 -11.64 1.34
N VAL A 226 7.92 -11.49 2.55
CA VAL A 226 7.37 -10.64 3.61
C VAL A 226 8.06 -9.30 3.64
N GLN A 227 7.27 -8.23 3.50
CA GLN A 227 7.69 -6.87 3.76
C GLN A 227 6.81 -6.29 4.88
N VAL A 228 7.41 -5.54 5.81
CA VAL A 228 6.69 -4.94 6.94
C VAL A 228 6.89 -3.44 6.94
N TYR A 229 5.80 -2.69 6.78
CA TYR A 229 5.80 -1.24 6.93
C TYR A 229 6.07 -0.86 8.38
N VAL A 230 7.02 0.04 8.60
CA VAL A 230 7.41 0.54 9.91
C VAL A 230 7.32 2.06 9.89
N LEU A 231 6.31 2.62 10.55
CA LEU A 231 6.18 4.07 10.69
C LEU A 231 7.17 4.55 11.75
N VAL A 232 8.03 5.51 11.39
CA VAL A 232 9.00 6.17 12.27
C VAL A 232 8.71 7.65 12.39
N ASN A 233 9.33 8.33 13.37
CA ASN A 233 9.12 9.77 13.60
C ASN A 233 7.67 10.14 14.00
N HIS A 234 6.92 9.22 14.58
CA HIS A 234 5.53 9.45 15.05
C HIS A 234 5.44 9.42 16.58
N THR A 235 5.32 8.24 17.18
CA THR A 235 5.22 8.08 18.65
C THR A 235 6.40 7.33 19.25
N SER A 236 7.30 6.82 18.42
CA SER A 236 8.46 6.03 18.83
C SER A 236 9.75 6.85 18.87
N THR A 237 10.67 6.44 19.75
CA THR A 237 12.03 6.97 19.79
C THR A 237 12.92 6.27 18.74
N PRO A 238 14.08 6.87 18.36
CA PRO A 238 15.05 6.24 17.47
C PRO A 238 15.46 4.83 17.87
N ARG A 239 15.65 4.58 19.17
CA ARG A 239 15.98 3.27 19.72
C ARG A 239 14.85 2.26 19.51
N GLN A 240 13.60 2.67 19.75
CA GLN A 240 12.42 1.83 19.54
C GLN A 240 12.20 1.51 18.06
N ASP A 241 12.55 2.45 17.16
CA ASP A 241 12.51 2.23 15.72
C ASP A 241 13.51 1.13 15.32
N LEU A 242 14.75 1.22 15.78
CA LEU A 242 15.77 0.21 15.54
C LEU A 242 15.40 -1.17 16.13
N GLU A 243 14.84 -1.21 17.35
CA GLU A 243 14.37 -2.46 17.96
C GLU A 243 13.34 -3.18 17.08
N ARG A 244 12.34 -2.46 16.54
CA ARG A 244 11.35 -3.04 15.61
C ARG A 244 12.01 -3.57 14.34
N ILE A 245 12.94 -2.80 13.77
CA ILE A 245 13.63 -3.15 12.53
C ILE A 245 14.51 -4.40 12.73
N TYR A 246 15.31 -4.44 13.82
CA TYR A 246 16.15 -5.60 14.12
C TYR A 246 15.34 -6.84 14.48
N PHE A 247 14.20 -6.67 15.16
CA PHE A 247 13.28 -7.78 15.40
C PHE A 247 12.80 -8.38 14.07
N LEU A 248 12.35 -7.57 13.12
CA LEU A 248 11.92 -8.04 11.80
C LEU A 248 13.07 -8.71 11.04
N ARG A 249 14.27 -8.13 11.11
CA ARG A 249 15.48 -8.72 10.53
C ARG A 249 15.78 -10.11 11.11
N SER A 250 15.61 -10.30 12.41
CA SER A 250 15.84 -11.59 13.08
C SER A 250 14.91 -12.70 12.59
N LEU A 251 13.75 -12.33 12.05
CA LEU A 251 12.80 -13.26 11.42
C LEU A 251 13.03 -13.44 9.91
N ASP A 252 14.07 -12.83 9.35
CA ASP A 252 14.31 -12.75 7.90
C ASP A 252 13.16 -12.06 7.17
N PHE A 253 12.51 -11.05 7.77
CA PHE A 253 11.50 -10.20 7.14
C PHE A 253 12.12 -8.88 6.70
N SER A 254 11.64 -8.33 5.56
CA SER A 254 12.14 -7.07 5.03
C SER A 254 11.34 -5.90 5.63
N PRO A 255 11.93 -5.07 6.51
CA PRO A 255 11.26 -3.85 6.94
C PRO A 255 11.24 -2.82 5.80
N TYR A 256 10.22 -1.97 5.80
CA TYR A 256 10.12 -0.80 4.92
C TYR A 256 9.74 0.43 5.74
N VAL A 257 10.69 1.32 5.91
CA VAL A 257 10.55 2.50 6.75
C VAL A 257 9.76 3.59 6.06
N MET A 258 8.67 4.01 6.70
CA MET A 258 7.86 5.17 6.33
C MET A 258 8.08 6.27 7.36
N ILE A 259 8.44 7.47 6.92
CA ILE A 259 8.66 8.60 7.82
C ILE A 259 7.36 9.39 7.94
N TYR A 260 6.84 9.50 9.18
CA TYR A 260 5.73 10.41 9.46
C TYR A 260 6.20 11.86 9.27
N ASP A 261 5.38 12.67 8.59
CA ASP A 261 5.70 14.08 8.28
C ASP A 261 7.08 14.24 7.61
N LYS A 262 7.27 13.46 6.55
CA LYS A 262 8.54 13.38 5.84
C LYS A 262 9.01 14.73 5.30
N ASP A 263 8.12 15.57 4.82
CA ASP A 263 8.48 16.83 4.17
C ASP A 263 9.09 17.85 5.14
N HIS A 264 8.66 17.83 6.39
CA HIS A 264 9.24 18.65 7.46
C HIS A 264 10.44 17.98 8.17
N THR A 265 10.78 16.76 7.80
CA THR A 265 11.91 16.04 8.39
C THR A 265 13.24 16.52 7.78
N LYS A 266 14.16 17.00 8.62
CA LYS A 266 15.46 17.51 8.19
C LYS A 266 16.24 16.49 7.36
N GLN A 267 16.83 16.95 6.25
CA GLN A 267 17.76 16.14 5.45
C GLN A 267 19.01 15.79 6.29
N GLY A 268 19.50 14.55 6.14
CA GLY A 268 20.65 14.08 6.93
C GLY A 268 20.35 13.73 8.39
N SER A 269 19.07 13.75 8.81
CA SER A 269 18.66 13.29 10.13
C SER A 269 18.71 11.76 10.26
N PHE A 270 18.68 11.28 11.51
CA PHE A 270 18.61 9.83 11.83
C PHE A 270 17.56 9.10 10.99
N VAL A 271 16.32 9.58 10.99
CA VAL A 271 15.21 8.88 10.29
C VAL A 271 15.38 8.86 8.78
N ARG A 272 16.02 9.88 8.17
CA ARG A 272 16.34 9.89 6.73
C ARG A 272 17.43 8.88 6.39
N HIS A 273 18.46 8.76 7.22
CA HIS A 273 19.50 7.74 7.07
C HIS A 273 18.93 6.34 7.31
N LEU A 274 18.10 6.17 8.34
CA LEU A 274 17.42 4.93 8.66
C LEU A 274 16.55 4.44 7.47
N GLN A 275 15.73 5.34 6.90
CA GLN A 275 14.94 5.04 5.71
C GLN A 275 15.81 4.59 4.54
N ARG A 276 16.89 5.32 4.27
CA ARG A 276 17.80 5.01 3.15
C ARG A 276 18.48 3.65 3.30
N TRP A 277 18.97 3.37 4.51
CA TRP A 277 19.58 2.08 4.82
C TRP A 277 18.58 0.93 4.72
N CYS A 278 17.42 1.10 5.36
CA CYS A 278 16.41 0.04 5.50
C CYS A 278 15.69 -0.26 4.15
N ASN A 279 15.30 0.77 3.40
CA ASN A 279 14.51 0.60 2.17
C ASN A 279 15.35 0.19 0.96
N ASN A 280 16.67 0.31 1.04
CA ASN A 280 17.56 -0.31 0.08
C ASN A 280 17.88 -1.74 0.54
N ARG A 281 17.20 -2.73 -0.02
CA ARG A 281 17.34 -4.14 0.39
C ARG A 281 18.78 -4.64 0.33
N PHE A 282 19.58 -4.17 -0.63
CA PHE A 282 20.99 -4.55 -0.72
C PHE A 282 21.78 -4.00 0.47
N LEU A 283 21.65 -2.71 0.77
CA LEU A 283 22.31 -2.10 1.93
C LEU A 283 21.86 -2.74 3.24
N PHE A 284 20.55 -2.89 3.41
CA PHE A 284 20.00 -3.46 4.65
C PHE A 284 20.54 -4.85 4.96
N TRP A 285 20.65 -5.72 3.97
CA TRP A 285 21.10 -7.09 4.17
C TRP A 285 22.61 -7.29 4.11
N SER A 286 23.38 -6.30 3.62
CA SER A 286 24.84 -6.34 3.60
C SER A 286 25.50 -5.63 4.79
N ILE A 287 24.77 -4.73 5.47
CA ILE A 287 25.25 -3.98 6.65
C ILE A 287 24.38 -4.37 7.83
N ASP A 288 24.94 -5.17 8.74
CA ASP A 288 24.17 -5.78 9.83
C ASP A 288 23.71 -4.78 10.88
N ASN A 289 24.55 -3.80 11.18
CA ASN A 289 24.27 -2.80 12.19
C ASN A 289 24.12 -1.42 11.53
N PHE A 290 23.09 -0.68 11.91
CA PHE A 290 22.87 0.68 11.39
C PHE A 290 24.03 1.63 11.72
N ASP A 291 24.69 1.43 12.87
CA ASP A 291 25.85 2.23 13.25
C ASP A 291 27.08 1.98 12.35
N ASP A 292 27.11 0.89 11.57
CA ASP A 292 28.13 0.62 10.57
C ASP A 292 27.79 1.23 9.20
N TYR A 293 26.59 1.80 9.05
CA TYR A 293 26.19 2.49 7.83
C TYR A 293 26.93 3.82 7.68
N GLU A 294 27.96 3.82 6.84
CA GLU A 294 28.92 4.93 6.70
C GLU A 294 28.28 6.32 6.49
N PRO A 295 27.24 6.51 5.65
CA PRO A 295 26.58 7.81 5.53
C PRO A 295 25.96 8.33 6.83
N TRP A 296 25.48 7.44 7.71
CA TRP A 296 25.00 7.80 9.04
C TRP A 296 26.15 8.20 9.95
N ARG A 297 27.21 7.38 10.06
CA ARG A 297 28.39 7.65 10.86
C ARG A 297 29.09 8.96 10.50
N LYS A 298 29.04 9.37 9.24
CA LYS A 298 29.59 10.64 8.76
C LYS A 298 28.65 11.83 8.97
N SER A 299 27.43 11.62 9.45
CA SER A 299 26.44 12.69 9.64
C SER A 299 26.81 13.61 10.81
N ALA A 300 26.37 14.87 10.76
CA ALA A 300 26.57 15.81 11.84
C ALA A 300 25.82 15.40 13.12
N GLU A 301 24.66 14.76 12.97
CA GLU A 301 23.84 14.27 14.08
C GLU A 301 24.52 13.12 14.82
N TYR A 302 25.08 12.14 14.10
CA TYR A 302 25.84 11.05 14.71
C TYR A 302 27.03 11.57 15.53
N ARG A 303 27.84 12.48 14.98
CA ARG A 303 29.01 13.04 15.65
C ARG A 303 28.64 13.79 16.93
N LYS A 304 27.47 14.46 16.93
CA LYS A 304 26.96 15.13 18.12
C LYS A 304 26.61 14.11 19.22
N ILE A 305 25.86 13.06 18.87
CA ILE A 305 25.52 11.98 19.81
C ILE A 305 26.77 11.32 20.37
N GLU A 306 27.73 10.98 19.51
CA GLU A 306 28.99 10.35 19.92
C GLU A 306 29.80 11.25 20.88
N SER A 307 29.81 12.56 20.65
CA SER A 307 30.49 13.51 21.54
C SER A 307 29.80 13.66 22.90
N GLU A 308 28.46 13.54 22.98
CA GLU A 308 27.70 13.59 24.23
C GLU A 308 27.83 12.31 25.05
N VAL A 309 28.05 11.16 24.42
CA VAL A 309 28.24 9.87 25.11
C VAL A 309 29.67 9.71 25.68
N ASN A 310 30.66 10.40 25.08
CA ASN A 310 32.07 10.34 25.50
C ASN A 310 32.46 11.44 26.54
N GLN A 311 31.51 12.26 26.96
CA GLN A 311 31.64 13.21 28.09
C GLN A 311 30.98 12.64 29.35
#